data_588f003e34fd74c2f41df9a99178627d
#
_entry.id   588f003e34fd74c2f41df9a99178627d
#
_cell.length_a   1.000
_cell.length_b   1.000
_cell.length_c   1.000
_cell.angle_alpha   90.00
_cell.angle_beta   90.00
_cell.angle_gamma   90.00
#
_symmetry.space_group_name_H-M   'P 1'
#
loop_
_entity.id
_entity.type
_entity.pdbx_description
1 polymer ?
#
loop_
_entity_poly.entity_id
_entity_poly.type
_entity_poly.pdbx_seq_one_letter_code
_entity_poly.pdbx_strand_id
1 'polypeptide(L)'
;GDAMDHNDALAYTNALSSYFTGEKNKDVILSNASEDSTAAVNELLKAGKTVGMITSGSYMGDFICSYTDYQSVAGKYLLSATGVDKTDVKAKVITKSPTVYVSGTPAESGAGFVYTPQISQSAGWNYDMSAMALMGFTTTSDVTKADAALGATKLDAAAKTAVKNGLPYIGYSYSAASSASDLISGVEYTELDGAMDCLTPVVYPNKTLVNASYIADGDDILYAYGLGYFSKVPSGATVLVKSDKTKTPTEGFIPTNTSERAAGFKAYMNGGVQGFAYKENGMNLVLFANSLTHKVHQRDEYAYISNFLFSSVLSTENYDGSASLPFTDVADDAYYADAVVWAVAKNITSGATATTFAPNASCTRGQMVTFLWRAAGSPEPKSTTTAFTDVKSGAYYEKAVAWAVENNVTTGTSSTTFSPDASVTRGQSVTFQWRAAGAPKAEGTNAFADVSANAFYASAVQWAVNAGVTTGTSATTFSPNSDCTRAQIVTFLFRAAEK
;
A
#
# COMPACT_ATOMS: atom_id res chain seq x y z
N GLY A 1 14.54 21.51 -5.22
CA GLY A 1 15.01 20.17 -5.03
C GLY A 1 14.98 19.45 -6.37
N ASP A 2 16.09 18.88 -6.76
CA ASP A 2 16.19 18.11 -8.01
C ASP A 2 15.28 16.88 -7.89
N ALA A 3 14.51 16.62 -8.92
CA ALA A 3 13.72 15.40 -8.98
C ALA A 3 14.69 14.22 -8.89
N MET A 4 14.42 13.31 -7.98
CA MET A 4 15.13 12.04 -7.87
C MET A 4 15.09 11.34 -9.22
N ASP A 5 16.22 10.95 -9.77
CA ASP A 5 16.21 10.25 -11.06
C ASP A 5 15.64 8.82 -10.88
N HIS A 6 15.34 8.17 -12.01
CA HIS A 6 14.75 6.82 -11.97
C HIS A 6 15.67 5.80 -11.27
N ASN A 7 16.98 5.95 -11.38
CA ASN A 7 17.95 5.04 -10.77
C ASN A 7 18.04 5.28 -9.27
N ASP A 8 17.96 6.54 -8.82
CA ASP A 8 17.88 6.89 -7.41
C ASP A 8 16.59 6.36 -6.78
N ALA A 9 15.46 6.46 -7.50
CA ALA A 9 14.20 5.89 -7.06
C ALA A 9 14.25 4.36 -6.96
N LEU A 10 14.88 3.67 -7.92
CA LEU A 10 15.07 2.22 -7.88
C LEU A 10 16.04 1.80 -6.77
N ALA A 11 17.14 2.52 -6.58
CA ALA A 11 18.08 2.26 -5.49
C ALA A 11 17.42 2.46 -4.12
N TYR A 12 16.58 3.48 -3.99
CA TYR A 12 15.80 3.74 -2.80
C TYR A 12 14.74 2.65 -2.57
N THR A 13 14.02 2.24 -3.61
CA THR A 13 13.05 1.14 -3.56
C THR A 13 13.71 -0.18 -3.16
N ASN A 14 14.90 -0.48 -3.68
CA ASN A 14 15.67 -1.67 -3.29
C ASN A 14 16.21 -1.59 -1.85
N ALA A 15 16.48 -0.39 -1.34
CA ALA A 15 16.85 -0.19 0.07
C ALA A 15 15.67 -0.39 1.03
N LEU A 16 14.44 -0.29 0.56
CA LEU A 16 13.22 -0.34 1.39
C LEU A 16 12.91 -1.72 1.97
N SER A 17 13.37 -2.80 1.38
CA SER A 17 13.32 -4.12 2.03
C SER A 17 14.08 -4.16 3.36
N SER A 18 14.92 -3.17 3.63
CA SER A 18 15.66 -3.00 4.88
C SER A 18 14.89 -2.27 6.00
N TYR A 19 13.73 -1.68 5.71
CA TYR A 19 12.89 -1.00 6.72
C TYR A 19 11.86 -1.91 7.39
N PHE A 20 11.85 -3.19 7.08
CA PHE A 20 11.10 -4.16 7.85
C PHE A 20 11.84 -4.47 9.15
N THR A 21 11.17 -4.28 10.28
CA THR A 21 11.65 -4.61 11.62
C THR A 21 10.74 -5.63 12.29
N GLY A 22 11.20 -6.26 13.36
CA GLY A 22 10.42 -7.25 14.10
C GLY A 22 10.44 -8.64 13.47
N GLU A 23 9.46 -9.47 13.84
CA GLU A 23 9.40 -10.86 13.43
C GLU A 23 8.67 -11.04 12.10
N LYS A 24 9.26 -11.83 11.21
CA LYS A 24 8.60 -12.26 9.98
C LYS A 24 7.48 -13.25 10.27
N ASN A 25 6.54 -13.40 9.35
CA ASN A 25 5.37 -14.30 9.46
C ASN A 25 4.42 -13.99 10.62
N LYS A 26 4.56 -12.82 11.25
CA LYS A 26 3.60 -12.22 12.18
C LYS A 26 2.69 -11.23 11.45
N ASP A 27 1.70 -10.68 12.14
CA ASP A 27 1.00 -9.53 11.58
C ASP A 27 1.96 -8.35 11.46
N VAL A 28 1.69 -7.47 10.50
CA VAL A 28 2.58 -6.36 10.14
C VAL A 28 1.86 -5.04 10.34
N ILE A 29 2.46 -4.20 11.16
CA ILE A 29 2.08 -2.79 11.28
C ILE A 29 2.70 -2.03 10.11
N LEU A 30 1.87 -1.27 9.40
CA LEU A 30 2.28 -0.28 8.41
C LEU A 30 2.13 1.10 9.03
N SER A 31 3.24 1.80 9.21
CA SER A 31 3.20 3.17 9.75
C SER A 31 2.49 4.10 8.79
N ASN A 32 1.54 4.89 9.28
CA ASN A 32 0.82 5.88 8.49
C ASN A 32 1.58 7.23 8.43
N ALA A 33 2.89 7.15 8.24
CA ALA A 33 3.77 8.31 8.09
C ALA A 33 3.92 8.79 6.63
N SER A 34 3.35 8.04 5.65
CA SER A 34 3.44 8.39 4.24
C SER A 34 2.17 8.04 3.47
N GLU A 35 1.96 8.71 2.33
CA GLU A 35 0.89 8.40 1.39
C GLU A 35 0.97 6.99 0.83
N ASP A 36 2.16 6.42 0.73
CA ASP A 36 2.40 5.07 0.24
C ASP A 36 1.77 4.00 1.13
N SER A 37 1.80 4.19 2.45
CA SER A 37 1.11 3.29 3.38
C SER A 37 -0.40 3.32 3.16
N THR A 38 -0.98 4.50 2.96
CA THR A 38 -2.39 4.66 2.63
C THR A 38 -2.74 4.02 1.29
N ALA A 39 -1.89 4.20 0.26
CA ALA A 39 -2.09 3.60 -1.06
C ALA A 39 -2.03 2.07 -1.01
N ALA A 40 -1.07 1.52 -0.26
CA ALA A 40 -0.96 0.07 -0.03
C ALA A 40 -2.20 -0.50 0.66
N VAL A 41 -2.70 0.18 1.70
CA VAL A 41 -3.93 -0.22 2.41
C VAL A 41 -5.14 -0.18 1.47
N ASN A 42 -5.29 0.86 0.65
CA ASN A 42 -6.37 0.93 -0.33
C ASN A 42 -6.26 -0.18 -1.39
N GLU A 43 -5.05 -0.54 -1.85
CA GLU A 43 -4.85 -1.68 -2.75
C GLU A 43 -5.30 -3.00 -2.09
N LEU A 44 -4.88 -3.24 -0.85
CA LEU A 44 -5.27 -4.44 -0.10
C LEU A 44 -6.79 -4.53 0.09
N LEU A 45 -7.43 -3.45 0.52
CA LEU A 45 -8.88 -3.41 0.71
C LEU A 45 -9.65 -3.65 -0.59
N LYS A 46 -9.21 -3.05 -1.71
CA LYS A 46 -9.80 -3.27 -3.05
C LYS A 46 -9.60 -4.70 -3.54
N ALA A 47 -8.54 -5.36 -3.10
CA ALA A 47 -8.29 -6.78 -3.36
C ALA A 47 -9.06 -7.72 -2.41
N GLY A 48 -9.93 -7.20 -1.54
CA GLY A 48 -10.73 -7.97 -0.59
C GLY A 48 -9.92 -8.52 0.60
N LYS A 49 -8.77 -7.92 0.90
CA LYS A 49 -7.93 -8.31 2.03
C LYS A 49 -8.40 -7.66 3.32
N THR A 50 -8.12 -8.30 4.45
CA THR A 50 -8.45 -7.77 5.77
C THR A 50 -7.33 -6.88 6.27
N VAL A 51 -7.66 -5.62 6.50
CA VAL A 51 -6.76 -4.62 7.10
C VAL A 51 -7.43 -4.03 8.33
N GLY A 52 -6.67 -3.88 9.39
CA GLY A 52 -7.09 -3.18 10.61
C GLY A 52 -6.48 -1.78 10.71
N MET A 53 -7.16 -0.90 11.44
CA MET A 53 -6.60 0.35 11.94
C MET A 53 -6.42 0.24 13.44
N ILE A 54 -5.24 0.56 13.93
CA ILE A 54 -4.89 0.48 15.34
C ILE A 54 -5.54 1.65 16.08
N THR A 55 -6.29 1.34 17.14
CA THR A 55 -7.17 2.31 17.81
C THR A 55 -6.63 2.81 19.13
N SER A 56 -5.54 2.25 19.64
CA SER A 56 -4.93 2.67 20.91
C SER A 56 -3.46 2.25 21.01
N GLY A 57 -2.74 2.82 21.97
CA GLY A 57 -1.32 2.53 22.21
C GLY A 57 -0.38 3.41 21.36
N SER A 58 0.88 3.01 21.27
CA SER A 58 1.93 3.75 20.57
C SER A 58 1.74 3.78 19.05
N TYR A 59 1.10 2.76 18.49
CA TYR A 59 0.82 2.63 17.06
C TYR A 59 -0.59 3.12 16.67
N MET A 60 -1.27 3.87 17.56
CA MET A 60 -2.60 4.40 17.24
C MET A 60 -2.57 5.25 15.96
N GLY A 61 -3.44 4.93 15.01
CA GLY A 61 -3.51 5.58 13.70
C GLY A 61 -2.75 4.85 12.58
N ASP A 62 -1.90 3.88 12.93
CA ASP A 62 -1.25 3.01 11.96
C ASP A 62 -2.18 1.87 11.54
N PHE A 63 -1.78 1.15 10.50
CA PHE A 63 -2.54 0.03 9.96
C PHE A 63 -1.90 -1.30 10.34
N ILE A 64 -2.70 -2.37 10.30
CA ILE A 64 -2.22 -3.74 10.54
C ILE A 64 -2.82 -4.68 9.51
N CYS A 65 -1.99 -5.54 8.94
CA CYS A 65 -2.40 -6.59 8.02
C CYS A 65 -1.58 -7.86 8.24
N SER A 66 -1.90 -8.93 7.51
CA SER A 66 -1.08 -10.14 7.54
C SER A 66 0.29 -9.92 6.91
N TYR A 67 1.27 -10.72 7.32
CA TYR A 67 2.57 -10.75 6.64
C TYR A 67 2.43 -11.11 5.16
N THR A 68 1.54 -12.05 4.83
CA THR A 68 1.23 -12.45 3.45
C THR A 68 0.69 -11.27 2.63
N ASP A 69 -0.25 -10.49 3.19
CA ASP A 69 -0.82 -9.34 2.50
C ASP A 69 0.21 -8.19 2.39
N TYR A 70 1.01 -7.96 3.43
CA TYR A 70 2.16 -7.06 3.36
C TYR A 70 3.10 -7.42 2.20
N GLN A 71 3.49 -8.69 2.05
CA GLN A 71 4.36 -9.15 0.96
C GLN A 71 3.76 -8.88 -0.43
N SER A 72 2.44 -8.85 -0.56
CA SER A 72 1.80 -8.57 -1.84
C SER A 72 1.95 -7.12 -2.31
N VAL A 73 2.20 -6.20 -1.39
CA VAL A 73 2.37 -4.75 -1.64
C VAL A 73 3.80 -4.25 -1.36
N ALA A 74 4.58 -4.98 -0.58
CA ALA A 74 6.00 -4.67 -0.37
C ALA A 74 6.74 -4.65 -1.72
N GLY A 75 7.59 -3.67 -1.91
CA GLY A 75 8.29 -3.46 -3.19
C GLY A 75 7.53 -2.63 -4.24
N LYS A 76 6.23 -2.36 -4.01
CA LYS A 76 5.47 -1.40 -4.83
C LYS A 76 5.40 -0.02 -4.16
N TYR A 77 5.45 0.03 -2.85
CA TYR A 77 5.27 1.21 -2.02
C TYR A 77 6.41 1.38 -1.03
N LEU A 78 6.68 2.64 -0.66
CA LEU A 78 7.61 3.04 0.39
C LEU A 78 7.00 2.78 1.78
N LEU A 79 7.17 1.58 2.32
CA LEU A 79 6.55 1.17 3.57
C LEU A 79 7.55 1.13 4.72
N SER A 80 7.20 1.78 5.83
CA SER A 80 7.80 1.48 7.14
C SER A 80 6.95 0.42 7.81
N ALA A 81 7.51 -0.78 7.99
CA ALA A 81 6.77 -1.95 8.42
C ALA A 81 7.41 -2.64 9.63
N THR A 82 6.59 -3.12 10.56
CA THR A 82 7.05 -3.81 11.77
C THR A 82 6.22 -5.07 12.00
N GLY A 83 6.89 -6.21 12.07
CA GLY A 83 6.25 -7.48 12.45
C GLY A 83 5.96 -7.50 13.95
N VAL A 84 4.72 -7.81 14.31
CA VAL A 84 4.23 -7.80 15.70
C VAL A 84 3.34 -9.01 15.98
N ASP A 85 3.23 -9.40 17.25
CA ASP A 85 2.16 -10.28 17.65
C ASP A 85 0.85 -9.47 17.72
N LYS A 86 -0.21 -9.96 17.08
CA LYS A 86 -1.52 -9.28 17.03
C LYS A 86 -2.12 -9.05 18.42
N THR A 87 -1.73 -9.82 19.41
CA THR A 87 -2.19 -9.67 20.79
C THR A 87 -1.64 -8.41 21.47
N ASP A 88 -0.57 -7.84 20.92
CA ASP A 88 0.10 -6.66 21.46
C ASP A 88 -0.56 -5.34 21.03
N VAL A 89 -1.50 -5.39 20.08
CA VAL A 89 -2.16 -4.21 19.54
C VAL A 89 -3.68 -4.36 19.54
N LYS A 90 -4.38 -3.23 19.70
CA LYS A 90 -5.85 -3.15 19.54
C LYS A 90 -6.18 -2.46 18.24
N ALA A 91 -6.78 -3.20 17.34
CA ALA A 91 -7.17 -2.69 16.04
C ALA A 91 -8.62 -3.06 15.71
N LYS A 92 -9.25 -2.24 14.86
CA LYS A 92 -10.58 -2.48 14.30
C LYS A 92 -10.46 -2.72 12.80
N VAL A 93 -11.31 -3.59 12.26
CA VAL A 93 -11.34 -3.87 10.83
C VAL A 93 -11.80 -2.64 10.06
N ILE A 94 -11.06 -2.29 9.00
CA ILE A 94 -11.48 -1.31 8.00
C ILE A 94 -12.39 -2.06 7.01
N THR A 95 -13.65 -1.61 6.87
CA THR A 95 -14.66 -2.37 6.12
C THR A 95 -14.44 -2.34 4.60
N LYS A 96 -13.83 -1.27 4.09
CA LYS A 96 -13.57 -1.05 2.66
C LYS A 96 -12.62 0.11 2.41
N SER A 97 -12.09 0.20 1.20
CA SER A 97 -11.51 1.45 0.68
C SER A 97 -12.64 2.45 0.44
N PRO A 98 -12.67 3.60 1.13
CA PRO A 98 -13.76 4.55 0.98
C PRO A 98 -13.76 5.24 -0.39
N THR A 99 -14.96 5.47 -0.93
CA THR A 99 -15.17 6.34 -2.09
C THR A 99 -15.40 7.77 -1.60
N VAL A 100 -14.65 8.73 -2.11
CA VAL A 100 -14.58 10.09 -1.59
C VAL A 100 -15.21 11.09 -2.56
N TYR A 101 -16.19 11.85 -2.09
CA TYR A 101 -16.67 13.04 -2.79
C TYR A 101 -15.70 14.19 -2.54
N VAL A 102 -15.15 14.76 -3.62
CA VAL A 102 -14.23 15.90 -3.54
C VAL A 102 -15.00 17.19 -3.85
N SER A 103 -15.05 18.12 -2.88
CA SER A 103 -15.79 19.38 -3.03
C SER A 103 -15.23 20.25 -4.18
N GLY A 104 -16.12 20.90 -4.93
CA GLY A 104 -15.75 21.72 -6.08
C GLY A 104 -15.37 20.98 -7.35
N THR A 105 -15.50 19.65 -7.38
CA THR A 105 -15.31 18.86 -8.61
C THR A 105 -16.47 19.12 -9.57
N PRO A 106 -16.21 19.47 -10.84
CA PRO A 106 -17.29 19.65 -11.83
C PRO A 106 -18.06 18.34 -12.04
N ALA A 107 -19.38 18.45 -12.19
CA ALA A 107 -20.28 17.30 -12.39
C ALA A 107 -20.01 16.50 -13.68
N GLU A 108 -19.25 17.03 -14.63
CA GLU A 108 -19.03 16.47 -15.96
C GLU A 108 -17.61 15.94 -16.22
N SER A 109 -16.85 15.56 -15.23
CA SER A 109 -15.54 14.92 -15.47
C SER A 109 -15.67 13.40 -15.73
N GLY A 110 -16.48 13.03 -16.71
CA GLY A 110 -16.63 11.63 -17.17
C GLY A 110 -15.48 11.08 -18.03
N ALA A 111 -14.39 11.81 -18.18
CA ALA A 111 -13.17 11.33 -18.84
C ALA A 111 -12.10 11.16 -17.75
N GLY A 112 -11.48 9.99 -17.70
CA GLY A 112 -10.44 9.67 -16.74
C GLY A 112 -9.44 10.81 -16.58
N PHE A 113 -9.31 11.30 -15.38
CA PHE A 113 -8.42 12.41 -15.06
C PHE A 113 -6.97 11.93 -15.25
N VAL A 114 -6.34 12.38 -16.33
CA VAL A 114 -4.92 12.16 -16.53
C VAL A 114 -4.19 13.20 -15.67
N TYR A 115 -3.44 12.74 -14.67
CA TYR A 115 -2.51 13.57 -13.92
C TYR A 115 -1.58 14.27 -14.90
N THR A 116 -1.74 15.58 -15.05
CA THR A 116 -0.74 16.41 -15.69
C THR A 116 -0.01 17.21 -14.61
N PRO A 117 1.34 17.23 -14.61
CA PRO A 117 2.12 17.98 -13.62
C PRO A 117 1.88 19.50 -13.63
N GLN A 118 1.15 20.01 -14.62
CA GLN A 118 0.80 21.42 -14.73
C GLN A 118 -0.51 21.73 -14.01
N ILE A 119 -0.40 21.85 -12.69
CA ILE A 119 -1.52 22.23 -11.83
C ILE A 119 -1.73 23.74 -11.95
N SER A 120 -2.88 24.14 -12.48
CA SER A 120 -3.31 25.53 -12.48
C SER A 120 -3.50 26.00 -11.03
N GLN A 121 -2.86 27.09 -10.63
CA GLN A 121 -2.89 27.63 -9.27
C GLN A 121 -4.29 28.09 -8.79
N SER A 122 -5.30 28.09 -9.66
CA SER A 122 -6.62 28.65 -9.38
C SER A 122 -7.68 27.65 -8.96
N ALA A 123 -7.37 26.33 -8.90
CA ALA A 123 -8.37 25.31 -8.58
C ALA A 123 -7.88 24.40 -7.43
N GLY A 124 -8.22 24.77 -6.20
CA GLY A 124 -7.87 24.00 -4.99
C GLY A 124 -8.27 22.51 -5.06
N TRP A 125 -9.36 22.20 -5.75
CA TRP A 125 -9.82 20.82 -5.97
C TRP A 125 -8.82 19.94 -6.75
N ASN A 126 -7.94 20.51 -7.59
CA ASN A 126 -6.91 19.77 -8.31
C ASN A 126 -5.88 19.18 -7.36
N TYR A 127 -5.54 19.88 -6.29
CA TYR A 127 -4.64 19.37 -5.26
C TYR A 127 -5.28 18.24 -4.46
N ASP A 128 -6.57 18.39 -4.16
CA ASP A 128 -7.35 17.37 -3.46
C ASP A 128 -7.45 16.09 -4.31
N MET A 129 -7.74 16.19 -5.60
CA MET A 129 -7.80 15.07 -6.52
C MET A 129 -6.44 14.37 -6.64
N SER A 130 -5.35 15.14 -6.69
CA SER A 130 -3.99 14.59 -6.73
C SER A 130 -3.64 13.87 -5.43
N ALA A 131 -3.99 14.43 -4.28
CA ALA A 131 -3.80 13.78 -2.99
C ALA A 131 -4.58 12.47 -2.88
N MET A 132 -5.84 12.45 -3.34
CA MET A 132 -6.65 11.24 -3.37
C MET A 132 -6.03 10.16 -4.28
N ALA A 133 -5.54 10.56 -5.45
CA ALA A 133 -4.89 9.64 -6.40
C ALA A 133 -3.59 9.04 -5.82
N LEU A 134 -2.74 9.87 -5.19
CA LEU A 134 -1.51 9.42 -4.54
C LEU A 134 -1.78 8.43 -3.41
N MET A 135 -2.80 8.69 -2.60
CA MET A 135 -3.23 7.81 -1.51
C MET A 135 -4.07 6.61 -1.98
N GLY A 136 -4.35 6.47 -3.26
CA GLY A 136 -5.10 5.33 -3.82
C GLY A 136 -6.60 5.32 -3.54
N PHE A 137 -7.21 6.43 -3.12
CA PHE A 137 -8.66 6.53 -2.91
C PHE A 137 -9.41 6.62 -4.24
N THR A 138 -10.60 6.04 -4.26
CA THR A 138 -11.56 6.24 -5.35
C THR A 138 -12.33 7.54 -5.11
N THR A 139 -12.46 8.39 -6.12
CA THR A 139 -13.20 9.66 -6.03
C THR A 139 -14.49 9.60 -6.82
N THR A 140 -15.46 10.44 -6.44
CA THR A 140 -16.73 10.61 -7.13
C THR A 140 -17.16 12.08 -7.11
N SER A 141 -17.87 12.53 -8.15
CA SER A 141 -18.58 13.80 -8.19
C SER A 141 -20.04 13.68 -7.75
N ASP A 142 -20.51 12.46 -7.52
CA ASP A 142 -21.88 12.16 -7.06
C ASP A 142 -21.83 11.88 -5.55
N VAL A 143 -22.27 12.84 -4.76
CA VAL A 143 -22.26 12.75 -3.29
C VAL A 143 -23.10 11.58 -2.75
N THR A 144 -24.07 11.09 -3.53
CA THR A 144 -24.92 9.95 -3.12
C THR A 144 -24.17 8.61 -3.18
N LYS A 145 -23.04 8.55 -3.86
CA LYS A 145 -22.16 7.38 -3.98
C LYS A 145 -20.95 7.43 -3.05
N ALA A 146 -20.81 8.52 -2.29
CA ALA A 146 -19.66 8.73 -1.44
C ALA A 146 -19.83 8.09 -0.07
N ASP A 147 -18.72 7.60 0.48
CA ASP A 147 -18.59 7.14 1.86
C ASP A 147 -18.14 8.29 2.79
N ALA A 148 -17.47 9.28 2.22
CA ALA A 148 -17.06 10.51 2.89
C ALA A 148 -16.94 11.65 1.88
N ALA A 149 -16.97 12.88 2.37
CA ALA A 149 -16.69 14.10 1.62
C ALA A 149 -15.39 14.75 2.10
N LEU A 150 -14.68 15.39 1.17
CA LEU A 150 -13.41 16.05 1.44
C LEU A 150 -13.29 17.31 0.59
N GLY A 151 -12.58 18.30 1.08
CA GLY A 151 -12.02 19.31 0.21
C GLY A 151 -11.72 20.69 0.81
N ALA A 152 -10.97 21.45 0.01
CA ALA A 152 -10.56 22.80 0.28
C ALA A 152 -11.64 23.83 -0.07
N THR A 153 -12.65 23.45 -0.85
CA THR A 153 -13.71 24.36 -1.32
C THR A 153 -14.96 24.22 -0.47
N LYS A 154 -15.80 25.27 -0.49
CA LYS A 154 -17.12 25.25 0.13
C LYS A 154 -17.99 24.14 -0.47
N LEU A 155 -18.69 23.40 0.38
CA LEU A 155 -19.67 22.39 -0.05
C LEU A 155 -20.85 23.04 -0.79
N ASP A 156 -21.30 22.41 -1.85
CA ASP A 156 -22.57 22.74 -2.49
C ASP A 156 -23.77 22.33 -1.61
N ALA A 157 -24.99 22.65 -2.07
CA ALA A 157 -26.20 22.41 -1.29
C ALA A 157 -26.47 20.92 -1.05
N ALA A 158 -26.20 20.07 -2.05
CA ALA A 158 -26.42 18.63 -1.95
C ALA A 158 -25.43 18.00 -0.96
N ALA A 159 -24.15 18.33 -1.09
CA ALA A 159 -23.11 17.86 -0.19
C ALA A 159 -23.31 18.35 1.26
N LYS A 160 -23.73 19.62 1.45
CA LYS A 160 -24.11 20.14 2.76
C LYS A 160 -25.23 19.35 3.41
N THR A 161 -26.26 19.03 2.63
CA THR A 161 -27.38 18.22 3.09
C THR A 161 -26.92 16.81 3.49
N ALA A 162 -26.08 16.18 2.66
CA ALA A 162 -25.54 14.86 2.95
C ALA A 162 -24.69 14.85 4.24
N VAL A 163 -23.84 15.86 4.44
CA VAL A 163 -23.02 15.99 5.66
C VAL A 163 -23.90 16.17 6.89
N LYS A 164 -24.93 17.01 6.83
CA LYS A 164 -25.89 17.19 7.93
C LYS A 164 -26.67 15.92 8.23
N ASN A 165 -26.85 15.03 7.25
CA ASN A 165 -27.48 13.73 7.38
C ASN A 165 -26.51 12.60 7.73
N GLY A 166 -25.25 12.90 8.07
CA GLY A 166 -24.30 11.93 8.60
C GLY A 166 -23.20 11.50 7.66
N LEU A 167 -23.10 12.04 6.42
CA LEU A 167 -21.94 11.79 5.58
C LEU A 167 -20.69 12.36 6.26
N PRO A 168 -19.66 11.54 6.58
CA PRO A 168 -18.42 12.05 7.15
C PRO A 168 -17.76 13.11 6.26
N TYR A 169 -17.26 14.19 6.85
CA TYR A 169 -16.67 15.30 6.11
C TYR A 169 -15.38 15.78 6.73
N ILE A 170 -14.33 15.91 5.94
CA ILE A 170 -13.11 16.64 6.27
C ILE A 170 -12.95 17.84 5.35
N GLY A 171 -13.06 19.05 5.92
CA GLY A 171 -12.88 20.30 5.23
C GLY A 171 -11.66 21.06 5.74
N TYR A 172 -10.98 21.76 4.85
CA TYR A 172 -9.80 22.54 5.18
C TYR A 172 -9.63 23.73 4.25
N SER A 173 -8.64 24.60 4.53
CA SER A 173 -8.44 25.85 3.80
C SER A 173 -9.51 26.92 4.10
N TYR A 174 -9.21 28.14 3.69
CA TYR A 174 -10.06 29.30 3.90
C TYR A 174 -11.53 29.09 3.52
N SER A 175 -11.77 28.55 2.33
CA SER A 175 -13.13 28.44 1.78
C SER A 175 -14.01 27.47 2.58
N ALA A 176 -13.47 26.32 2.99
CA ALA A 176 -14.19 25.37 3.83
C ALA A 176 -14.31 25.88 5.27
N ALA A 177 -13.24 26.42 5.85
CA ALA A 177 -13.21 26.90 7.23
C ALA A 177 -14.11 28.12 7.45
N SER A 178 -14.05 29.14 6.56
CA SER A 178 -14.87 30.34 6.68
C SER A 178 -16.37 30.10 6.48
N SER A 179 -16.74 29.04 5.76
CA SER A 179 -18.12 28.61 5.55
C SER A 179 -18.63 27.55 6.55
N ALA A 180 -17.83 27.19 7.56
CA ALA A 180 -18.18 26.14 8.52
C ALA A 180 -19.46 26.45 9.32
N SER A 181 -19.79 27.72 9.54
CA SER A 181 -21.04 28.15 10.15
C SER A 181 -22.31 27.76 9.36
N ASP A 182 -22.17 27.42 8.08
CA ASP A 182 -23.25 26.86 7.26
C ASP A 182 -23.60 25.40 7.67
N LEU A 183 -22.66 24.69 8.29
CA LEU A 183 -22.83 23.32 8.74
C LEU A 183 -23.25 23.22 10.21
N ILE A 184 -22.56 23.94 11.07
CA ILE A 184 -22.71 23.87 12.52
C ILE A 184 -22.69 25.26 13.14
N SER A 185 -23.49 25.48 14.18
CA SER A 185 -23.52 26.74 14.92
C SER A 185 -22.35 26.84 15.91
N GLY A 186 -21.97 28.06 16.25
CA GLY A 186 -20.94 28.33 17.26
C GLY A 186 -19.50 28.22 16.76
N VAL A 187 -19.29 28.18 15.43
CA VAL A 187 -17.99 28.33 14.79
C VAL A 187 -17.76 29.77 14.38
N GLU A 188 -16.58 30.29 14.70
CA GLU A 188 -16.11 31.56 14.19
C GLU A 188 -14.71 31.38 13.61
N TYR A 189 -14.56 31.69 12.33
CA TYR A 189 -13.28 31.73 11.63
C TYR A 189 -12.79 33.20 11.60
N THR A 190 -11.55 33.39 12.02
CA THR A 190 -10.90 34.68 11.95
C THR A 190 -9.90 34.70 10.81
N GLU A 191 -10.17 35.53 9.82
CA GLU A 191 -9.26 35.77 8.70
C GLU A 191 -8.13 36.70 9.13
N LEU A 192 -6.92 36.42 8.70
CA LEU A 192 -5.75 37.27 8.87
C LEU A 192 -5.61 38.18 7.66
N ASP A 193 -5.16 39.41 7.88
CA ASP A 193 -4.78 40.33 6.79
C ASP A 193 -3.46 39.87 6.16
N GLY A 194 -3.56 39.03 5.15
CA GLY A 194 -2.46 38.42 4.39
C GLY A 194 -2.24 36.93 4.72
N ALA A 195 -1.91 36.18 3.65
CA ALA A 195 -1.69 34.76 3.75
C ALA A 195 -0.42 34.43 4.54
N MET A 196 -0.49 33.36 5.30
CA MET A 196 0.67 32.72 5.92
C MET A 196 1.22 31.63 5.00
N ASP A 197 2.53 31.44 5.08
CA ASP A 197 3.26 30.34 4.46
C ASP A 197 4.43 29.99 5.38
N CYS A 198 4.15 29.27 6.47
CA CYS A 198 5.12 29.07 7.53
C CYS A 198 4.94 27.73 8.26
N LEU A 199 6.02 27.25 8.86
CA LEU A 199 6.02 26.16 9.82
C LEU A 199 5.55 26.69 11.18
N THR A 200 4.33 26.34 11.56
CA THR A 200 3.71 26.76 12.82
C THR A 200 3.95 25.73 13.90
N PRO A 201 4.60 26.09 15.01
CA PRO A 201 4.62 25.23 16.20
C PRO A 201 3.21 25.01 16.73
N VAL A 202 2.87 23.74 17.00
CA VAL A 202 1.52 23.34 17.42
C VAL A 202 1.55 22.47 18.65
N VAL A 203 0.40 22.34 19.29
CA VAL A 203 0.12 21.37 20.35
C VAL A 203 -1.17 20.61 20.03
N TYR A 204 -1.26 19.40 20.53
CA TYR A 204 -2.37 18.48 20.35
C TYR A 204 -3.11 18.31 21.68
N PRO A 205 -4.16 19.11 21.95
CA PRO A 205 -4.87 19.06 23.24
C PRO A 205 -5.55 17.73 23.52
N ASN A 206 -5.96 17.05 22.45
CA ASN A 206 -6.65 15.77 22.54
C ASN A 206 -6.05 14.79 21.53
N LYS A 207 -5.76 13.56 21.97
CA LYS A 207 -5.36 12.45 21.11
C LYS A 207 -6.58 11.74 20.56
N THR A 208 -6.70 11.68 19.24
CA THR A 208 -7.75 10.98 18.51
C THR A 208 -7.13 10.18 17.37
N LEU A 209 -7.91 9.33 16.69
CA LEU A 209 -7.41 8.63 15.50
C LEU A 209 -6.94 9.61 14.43
N VAL A 210 -7.59 10.76 14.27
CA VAL A 210 -7.29 11.75 13.21
C VAL A 210 -5.87 12.31 13.32
N ASN A 211 -5.41 12.63 14.53
CA ASN A 211 -4.10 13.24 14.79
C ASN A 211 -3.06 12.29 15.42
N ALA A 212 -3.38 11.01 15.49
CA ALA A 212 -2.57 10.04 16.23
C ALA A 212 -1.16 9.88 15.68
N SER A 213 -1.00 9.87 14.35
CA SER A 213 0.30 9.70 13.68
C SER A 213 1.28 10.82 14.07
N TYR A 214 0.82 12.07 14.12
CA TYR A 214 1.66 13.22 14.51
C TYR A 214 2.08 13.19 15.96
N ILE A 215 1.18 12.76 16.85
CA ILE A 215 1.49 12.64 18.28
C ILE A 215 2.50 11.50 18.53
N ALA A 216 2.38 10.40 17.79
CA ALA A 216 3.29 9.26 17.89
C ALA A 216 4.71 9.61 17.44
N ASP A 217 4.82 10.38 16.38
CA ASP A 217 6.11 10.82 15.84
C ASP A 217 6.74 11.97 16.63
N GLY A 218 5.98 12.57 17.56
CA GLY A 218 6.42 13.72 18.35
C GLY A 218 6.53 15.00 17.51
N ASP A 219 5.86 15.03 16.36
CA ASP A 219 5.80 16.21 15.49
C ASP A 219 4.96 17.30 16.16
N ASP A 220 5.58 18.44 16.41
CA ASP A 220 4.94 19.60 17.01
C ASP A 220 4.87 20.80 16.04
N ILE A 221 4.93 20.52 14.74
CA ILE A 221 4.91 21.51 13.67
C ILE A 221 3.79 21.19 12.68
N LEU A 222 3.01 22.23 12.30
CA LEU A 222 2.05 22.20 11.20
C LEU A 222 2.49 23.19 10.12
N TYR A 223 2.50 22.77 8.87
CA TYR A 223 2.67 23.70 7.78
C TYR A 223 1.37 24.50 7.58
N ALA A 224 1.44 25.79 7.86
CA ALA A 224 0.30 26.68 7.71
C ALA A 224 0.39 27.44 6.38
N TYR A 225 -0.39 26.97 5.40
CA TYR A 225 -0.69 27.75 4.20
C TYR A 225 -2.17 28.15 4.22
N GLY A 226 -2.45 29.37 4.58
CA GLY A 226 -3.82 29.79 4.74
C GLY A 226 -3.97 31.25 5.22
N LEU A 227 -5.21 31.59 5.57
CA LEU A 227 -5.61 32.97 5.86
C LEU A 227 -6.15 33.15 7.29
N GLY A 228 -6.08 32.13 8.17
CA GLY A 228 -6.60 32.34 9.50
C GLY A 228 -6.65 31.11 10.41
N TYR A 229 -7.55 31.20 11.38
CA TYR A 229 -7.74 30.19 12.42
C TYR A 229 -9.20 30.22 12.94
N PHE A 230 -9.62 29.19 13.63
CA PHE A 230 -10.89 29.21 14.34
C PHE A 230 -10.71 29.93 15.68
N SER A 231 -11.30 31.12 15.79
CA SER A 231 -11.31 31.89 17.04
C SER A 231 -12.34 31.36 18.04
N LYS A 232 -13.34 30.59 17.54
CA LYS A 232 -14.31 29.89 18.34
C LYS A 232 -14.70 28.58 17.69
N VAL A 233 -14.79 27.53 18.48
CA VAL A 233 -15.30 26.22 18.08
C VAL A 233 -16.60 25.90 18.85
N PRO A 234 -17.50 25.08 18.27
CA PRO A 234 -18.78 24.79 18.92
C PRO A 234 -18.61 24.01 20.22
N SER A 235 -19.61 24.13 21.10
CA SER A 235 -19.74 23.22 22.24
C SER A 235 -19.81 21.78 21.73
N GLY A 236 -19.07 20.86 22.36
CA GLY A 236 -18.96 19.46 21.91
C GLY A 236 -17.86 19.22 20.86
N ALA A 237 -17.19 20.25 20.37
CA ALA A 237 -16.03 20.06 19.52
C ALA A 237 -14.81 19.52 20.30
N THR A 238 -14.06 18.62 19.65
CA THR A 238 -12.77 18.14 20.14
C THR A 238 -11.67 18.88 19.38
N VAL A 239 -10.91 19.73 20.05
CA VAL A 239 -9.77 20.44 19.45
C VAL A 239 -8.65 19.44 19.18
N LEU A 240 -8.26 19.32 17.91
CA LEU A 240 -7.21 18.38 17.45
C LEU A 240 -5.83 19.05 17.48
N VAL A 241 -5.76 20.27 16.96
CA VAL A 241 -4.52 21.01 16.74
C VAL A 241 -4.75 22.48 17.05
N LYS A 242 -3.83 23.10 17.75
CA LYS A 242 -3.79 24.55 17.95
C LYS A 242 -2.35 25.07 17.99
N SER A 243 -2.16 26.34 17.68
CA SER A 243 -0.84 26.99 17.76
C SER A 243 -0.27 26.91 19.17
N ASP A 244 1.03 26.65 19.28
CA ASP A 244 1.75 26.67 20.55
C ASP A 244 2.09 28.12 20.94
N LYS A 245 1.37 28.66 21.91
CA LYS A 245 1.55 30.03 22.39
C LYS A 245 2.89 30.29 23.07
N THR A 246 3.67 29.24 23.35
CA THR A 246 4.98 29.35 24.01
C THR A 246 6.13 29.38 23.02
N LYS A 247 5.87 29.11 21.75
CA LYS A 247 6.83 29.07 20.67
C LYS A 247 6.52 30.13 19.59
N THR A 248 7.51 30.43 18.77
CA THR A 248 7.34 31.26 17.57
C THR A 248 7.73 30.46 16.35
N PRO A 249 7.10 30.68 15.18
CA PRO A 249 7.53 30.05 13.93
C PRO A 249 9.00 30.38 13.65
N THR A 250 9.73 29.39 13.18
CA THR A 250 11.17 29.49 12.90
C THR A 250 11.46 29.74 11.43
N GLU A 251 10.53 29.40 10.55
CA GLU A 251 10.71 29.45 9.10
C GLU A 251 9.42 29.83 8.37
N GLY A 252 9.55 30.46 7.20
CA GLY A 252 8.47 30.79 6.31
C GLY A 252 8.08 32.28 6.31
N PHE A 253 7.04 32.59 5.53
CA PHE A 253 6.49 33.93 5.40
C PHE A 253 5.41 34.20 6.45
N ILE A 254 5.61 35.26 7.21
CA ILE A 254 4.72 35.70 8.27
C ILE A 254 4.28 37.13 7.96
N PRO A 255 2.99 37.41 7.82
CA PRO A 255 2.51 38.76 7.49
C PRO A 255 2.52 39.67 8.73
N THR A 256 3.65 40.30 9.00
CA THR A 256 3.86 41.20 10.16
C THR A 256 4.32 42.60 9.77
N ASN A 257 4.24 42.96 8.49
CA ASN A 257 4.74 44.22 7.95
C ASN A 257 3.87 45.46 8.27
N THR A 258 2.70 45.24 8.86
CA THR A 258 1.82 46.30 9.43
C THR A 258 1.48 45.97 10.88
N SER A 259 1.08 46.97 11.68
CA SER A 259 0.65 46.74 13.05
C SER A 259 -0.58 45.84 13.17
N GLU A 260 -1.50 45.92 12.21
CA GLU A 260 -2.70 45.08 12.15
C GLU A 260 -2.35 43.64 11.85
N ARG A 261 -1.50 43.39 10.85
CA ARG A 261 -0.99 42.03 10.52
C ARG A 261 -0.22 41.43 11.67
N ALA A 262 0.64 42.19 12.31
CA ALA A 262 1.38 41.73 13.48
C ALA A 262 0.45 41.36 14.66
N ALA A 263 -0.61 42.16 14.88
CA ALA A 263 -1.60 41.84 15.92
C ALA A 263 -2.43 40.60 15.59
N GLY A 264 -2.85 40.44 14.34
CA GLY A 264 -3.59 39.27 13.85
C GLY A 264 -2.74 37.98 13.99
N PHE A 265 -1.49 38.04 13.57
CA PHE A 265 -0.56 36.92 13.70
C PHE A 265 -0.27 36.54 15.17
N LYS A 266 -0.11 37.57 16.03
CA LYS A 266 0.02 37.34 17.47
C LYS A 266 -1.22 36.65 18.08
N ALA A 267 -2.42 37.02 17.62
CA ALA A 267 -3.64 36.34 18.06
C ALA A 267 -3.70 34.88 17.58
N TYR A 268 -3.32 34.64 16.34
CA TYR A 268 -3.18 33.30 15.78
C TYR A 268 -2.23 32.44 16.62
N MET A 269 -1.03 32.93 16.93
CA MET A 269 -0.04 32.21 17.74
C MET A 269 -0.43 32.07 19.21
N ASN A 270 -1.39 32.84 19.71
CA ASN A 270 -1.86 32.75 21.08
C ASN A 270 -2.86 31.60 21.30
N GLY A 271 -2.59 30.45 20.71
CA GLY A 271 -3.41 29.24 20.84
C GLY A 271 -4.58 29.18 19.88
N GLY A 272 -4.49 29.83 18.73
CA GLY A 272 -5.50 29.76 17.67
C GLY A 272 -5.72 28.32 17.22
N VAL A 273 -7.00 27.91 17.13
CA VAL A 273 -7.35 26.52 16.77
C VAL A 273 -7.12 26.32 15.28
N GLN A 274 -6.31 25.32 14.94
CA GLN A 274 -5.98 24.95 13.57
C GLN A 274 -6.84 23.82 13.05
N GLY A 275 -7.32 22.92 13.93
CA GLY A 275 -8.18 21.82 13.56
C GLY A 275 -9.02 21.32 14.72
N PHE A 276 -10.25 20.94 14.42
CA PHE A 276 -11.15 20.34 15.40
C PHE A 276 -12.05 19.27 14.76
N ALA A 277 -12.50 18.32 15.56
CA ALA A 277 -13.51 17.32 15.22
C ALA A 277 -14.84 17.65 15.90
N TYR A 278 -15.95 17.31 15.22
CA TYR A 278 -17.29 17.48 15.74
C TYR A 278 -18.15 16.26 15.39
N LYS A 279 -18.69 15.60 16.42
CA LYS A 279 -19.48 14.35 16.30
C LYS A 279 -20.82 14.46 17.03
N GLU A 280 -21.52 15.53 16.85
CA GLU A 280 -22.80 15.80 17.48
C GLU A 280 -23.92 15.91 16.44
N ASN A 281 -25.15 15.73 16.88
CA ASN A 281 -26.37 15.89 16.05
C ASN A 281 -26.36 15.00 14.80
N GLY A 282 -25.77 13.81 14.86
CA GLY A 282 -25.66 12.87 13.74
C GLY A 282 -24.57 13.20 12.72
N MET A 283 -23.84 14.29 12.90
CA MET A 283 -22.73 14.65 12.02
C MET A 283 -21.40 14.05 12.49
N ASN A 284 -20.50 13.79 11.55
CA ASN A 284 -19.12 13.41 11.78
C ASN A 284 -18.23 14.24 10.86
N LEU A 285 -17.66 15.30 11.40
CA LEU A 285 -16.82 16.20 10.61
C LEU A 285 -15.52 16.59 11.32
N VAL A 286 -14.53 16.90 10.50
CA VAL A 286 -13.25 17.48 10.89
C VAL A 286 -13.01 18.69 10.03
N LEU A 287 -12.63 19.78 10.67
CA LEU A 287 -12.32 21.04 9.98
C LEU A 287 -10.93 21.52 10.36
N PHE A 288 -10.14 21.88 9.34
CA PHE A 288 -8.86 22.57 9.48
C PHE A 288 -8.95 23.99 8.92
N ALA A 289 -8.31 24.91 9.58
CA ALA A 289 -8.30 26.31 9.18
C ALA A 289 -7.46 26.58 7.92
N ASN A 290 -6.42 25.77 7.72
CA ASN A 290 -5.47 25.92 6.63
C ASN A 290 -5.48 24.69 5.71
N SER A 291 -4.84 24.79 4.54
CA SER A 291 -4.83 23.73 3.55
C SER A 291 -4.00 22.51 4.03
N LEU A 292 -4.49 21.30 3.77
CA LEU A 292 -3.77 20.04 3.98
C LEU A 292 -3.18 19.44 2.69
N THR A 293 -3.45 20.06 1.52
CA THR A 293 -3.07 19.49 0.21
C THR A 293 -2.36 20.47 -0.70
N HIS A 294 -1.98 21.66 -0.18
CA HIS A 294 -1.45 22.75 -0.99
C HIS A 294 -0.28 22.33 -1.86
N LYS A 295 -0.42 22.53 -3.18
CA LYS A 295 0.58 22.22 -4.22
C LYS A 295 1.13 20.77 -4.20
N VAL A 296 0.48 19.85 -3.50
CA VAL A 296 0.87 18.43 -3.38
C VAL A 296 2.27 18.22 -2.75
N HIS A 297 2.83 19.22 -2.11
CA HIS A 297 4.12 19.09 -1.42
C HIS A 297 4.01 19.04 0.12
N GLN A 298 2.81 19.23 0.65
CA GLN A 298 2.50 19.07 2.07
C GLN A 298 2.08 17.63 2.41
N ARG A 299 2.85 16.64 1.94
CA ARG A 299 2.45 15.22 2.07
C ARG A 299 2.44 14.74 3.51
N ASP A 300 3.23 15.39 4.37
CA ASP A 300 3.26 15.08 5.80
C ASP A 300 1.89 15.26 6.47
N GLU A 301 1.01 16.10 5.91
CA GLU A 301 -0.33 16.33 6.46
C GLU A 301 -1.40 15.36 5.94
N TYR A 302 -1.06 14.48 5.00
CA TYR A 302 -2.00 13.51 4.43
C TYR A 302 -2.48 12.47 5.45
N ALA A 303 -1.75 12.24 6.54
CA ALA A 303 -2.20 11.34 7.59
C ALA A 303 -3.45 11.84 8.32
N TYR A 304 -3.70 13.16 8.43
CA TYR A 304 -4.97 13.68 8.93
C TYR A 304 -6.15 13.22 8.05
N ILE A 305 -5.96 13.29 6.73
CA ILE A 305 -6.96 12.89 5.75
C ILE A 305 -7.18 11.39 5.78
N SER A 306 -6.12 10.59 5.66
CA SER A 306 -6.21 9.13 5.61
C SER A 306 -6.80 8.57 6.90
N ASN A 307 -6.35 9.04 8.05
CA ASN A 307 -6.87 8.64 9.35
C ASN A 307 -8.36 8.94 9.49
N PHE A 308 -8.80 10.12 9.08
CA PHE A 308 -10.22 10.47 9.10
C PHE A 308 -11.04 9.57 8.17
N LEU A 309 -10.61 9.42 6.92
CA LEU A 309 -11.34 8.63 5.91
C LEU A 309 -11.46 7.16 6.32
N PHE A 310 -10.38 6.53 6.78
CA PHE A 310 -10.46 5.15 7.24
C PHE A 310 -11.23 5.02 8.56
N SER A 311 -11.09 5.97 9.48
CA SER A 311 -11.88 5.94 10.73
C SER A 311 -13.38 6.07 10.49
N SER A 312 -13.80 6.65 9.38
CA SER A 312 -15.20 6.80 9.01
C SER A 312 -15.85 5.50 8.51
N VAL A 313 -15.04 4.51 8.13
CA VAL A 313 -15.46 3.19 7.64
C VAL A 313 -14.95 2.06 8.54
N LEU A 314 -14.61 2.35 9.80
CA LEU A 314 -14.24 1.32 10.76
C LEU A 314 -15.45 0.50 11.20
N SER A 315 -15.26 -0.81 11.27
CA SER A 315 -16.17 -1.75 11.88
C SER A 315 -16.13 -1.65 13.41
N THR A 316 -17.15 -2.19 14.07
CA THR A 316 -17.11 -2.52 15.51
C THR A 316 -16.29 -3.80 15.78
N GLU A 317 -16.02 -4.60 14.76
CA GLU A 317 -15.27 -5.84 14.85
C GLU A 317 -13.79 -5.57 15.13
N ASN A 318 -13.21 -6.38 16.01
CA ASN A 318 -11.78 -6.36 16.23
C ASN A 318 -11.07 -6.99 15.02
N TYR A 319 -9.88 -6.48 14.71
CA TYR A 319 -8.97 -7.16 13.81
C TYR A 319 -8.38 -8.37 14.55
N ASP A 320 -8.73 -9.56 14.12
CA ASP A 320 -8.28 -10.82 14.75
C ASP A 320 -6.96 -11.35 14.22
N GLY A 321 -6.33 -10.58 13.36
CA GLY A 321 -5.21 -11.03 12.55
C GLY A 321 -5.71 -11.84 11.35
N SER A 322 -4.84 -12.03 10.39
CA SER A 322 -5.03 -13.09 9.42
C SER A 322 -4.60 -14.41 10.05
N ALA A 323 -5.15 -15.49 9.58
CA ALA A 323 -4.54 -16.77 9.82
C ALA A 323 -3.06 -16.68 9.40
N SER A 324 -2.14 -17.03 10.29
CA SER A 324 -0.78 -17.45 9.90
C SER A 324 -0.89 -18.35 8.69
N LEU A 325 0.18 -18.53 7.91
CA LEU A 325 0.17 -19.53 6.84
C LEU A 325 -0.60 -20.74 7.35
N PRO A 326 -1.59 -21.25 6.62
CA PRO A 326 -2.41 -22.35 7.10
C PRO A 326 -1.59 -23.64 7.26
N PHE A 327 -0.29 -23.61 6.95
CA PHE A 327 0.59 -24.76 6.86
C PHE A 327 1.37 -24.99 8.15
N THR A 328 1.05 -26.06 8.83
CA THR A 328 1.71 -26.49 10.08
C THR A 328 3.11 -27.06 9.86
N ASP A 329 3.49 -27.35 8.62
CA ASP A 329 4.75 -27.95 8.20
C ASP A 329 5.74 -26.95 7.57
N VAL A 330 5.47 -25.64 7.70
CA VAL A 330 6.37 -24.56 7.31
C VAL A 330 6.83 -23.86 8.58
N ALA A 331 8.06 -24.09 8.99
CA ALA A 331 8.66 -23.40 10.13
C ALA A 331 8.98 -21.94 9.74
N ASP A 332 8.76 -21.01 10.68
CA ASP A 332 8.92 -19.57 10.44
C ASP A 332 10.36 -19.18 10.06
N ASP A 333 11.36 -19.93 10.55
CA ASP A 333 12.78 -19.74 10.28
C ASP A 333 13.32 -20.56 9.09
N ALA A 334 12.45 -21.30 8.39
CA ALA A 334 12.85 -22.09 7.24
C ALA A 334 13.30 -21.17 6.09
N TYR A 335 14.38 -21.55 5.38
CA TYR A 335 14.93 -20.76 4.26
C TYR A 335 13.91 -20.49 3.14
N TYR A 336 12.83 -21.25 3.10
CA TYR A 336 11.75 -21.15 2.12
C TYR A 336 10.49 -20.48 2.67
N ALA A 337 10.46 -20.08 3.94
CA ALA A 337 9.25 -19.54 4.56
C ALA A 337 8.71 -18.32 3.80
N ASP A 338 9.57 -17.33 3.53
CA ASP A 338 9.20 -16.14 2.76
C ASP A 338 8.70 -16.46 1.35
N ALA A 339 9.33 -17.44 0.69
CA ALA A 339 8.92 -17.89 -0.63
C ALA A 339 7.54 -18.58 -0.62
N VAL A 340 7.22 -19.33 0.44
CA VAL A 340 5.89 -19.94 0.61
C VAL A 340 4.84 -18.85 0.84
N VAL A 341 5.11 -17.89 1.71
CA VAL A 341 4.24 -16.73 1.95
C VAL A 341 3.94 -15.99 0.65
N TRP A 342 5.00 -15.65 -0.11
CA TRP A 342 4.88 -15.03 -1.42
C TRP A 342 4.05 -15.87 -2.41
N ALA A 343 4.29 -17.16 -2.48
CA ALA A 343 3.60 -18.06 -3.40
C ALA A 343 2.10 -18.19 -3.07
N VAL A 344 1.72 -18.14 -1.77
CA VAL A 344 0.32 -18.09 -1.33
C VAL A 344 -0.29 -16.73 -1.68
N ALA A 345 0.39 -15.61 -1.36
CA ALA A 345 -0.08 -14.27 -1.66
C ALA A 345 -0.34 -14.04 -3.15
N LYS A 346 0.49 -14.63 -4.02
CA LYS A 346 0.36 -14.57 -5.48
C LYS A 346 -0.57 -15.64 -6.07
N ASN A 347 -1.26 -16.43 -5.24
CA ASN A 347 -2.11 -17.54 -5.65
C ASN A 347 -1.39 -18.60 -6.50
N ILE A 348 -0.06 -18.71 -6.35
CA ILE A 348 0.75 -19.73 -7.03
C ILE A 348 0.49 -21.10 -6.42
N THR A 349 0.32 -21.15 -5.09
CA THR A 349 -0.03 -22.36 -4.36
C THR A 349 -1.10 -22.12 -3.31
N SER A 350 -1.90 -23.13 -3.03
CA SER A 350 -2.82 -23.21 -1.88
C SER A 350 -2.41 -24.33 -0.90
N GLY A 351 -1.18 -24.85 -1.04
CA GLY A 351 -0.70 -25.98 -0.25
C GLY A 351 -0.79 -27.32 -0.99
N ALA A 352 -0.33 -28.38 -0.33
CA ALA A 352 -0.59 -29.76 -0.72
C ALA A 352 -1.95 -30.22 -0.17
N THR A 353 -2.30 -29.73 1.02
CA THR A 353 -3.63 -29.80 1.65
C THR A 353 -3.99 -28.42 2.19
N ALA A 354 -5.15 -28.28 2.81
CA ALA A 354 -5.56 -27.04 3.45
C ALA A 354 -4.60 -26.61 4.60
N THR A 355 -3.88 -27.54 5.20
CA THR A 355 -3.03 -27.30 6.38
C THR A 355 -1.57 -27.70 6.21
N THR A 356 -1.17 -28.19 5.02
CA THR A 356 0.20 -28.58 4.74
C THR A 356 0.68 -28.06 3.40
N PHE A 357 1.92 -27.60 3.35
CA PHE A 357 2.62 -27.22 2.12
C PHE A 357 3.40 -28.40 1.52
N ALA A 358 3.83 -29.33 2.35
CA ALA A 358 4.72 -30.45 2.02
C ALA A 358 6.08 -29.99 1.43
N PRO A 359 6.88 -29.18 2.16
CA PRO A 359 8.07 -28.51 1.63
C PRO A 359 9.13 -29.47 1.11
N ASN A 360 9.29 -30.64 1.74
CA ASN A 360 10.29 -31.65 1.43
C ASN A 360 9.82 -32.67 0.39
N ALA A 361 8.57 -32.66 -0.02
CA ALA A 361 8.07 -33.55 -1.05
C ALA A 361 8.67 -33.19 -2.41
N SER A 362 9.04 -34.20 -3.22
CA SER A 362 9.46 -34.01 -4.61
C SER A 362 8.33 -33.35 -5.38
N CYS A 363 8.66 -32.29 -6.13
CA CYS A 363 7.71 -31.62 -6.98
C CYS A 363 7.54 -32.35 -8.31
N THR A 364 6.32 -32.61 -8.73
CA THR A 364 6.10 -33.23 -10.04
C THR A 364 6.19 -32.19 -11.17
N ARG A 365 6.40 -32.68 -12.39
CA ARG A 365 6.45 -31.84 -13.61
C ARG A 365 5.13 -31.09 -13.82
N GLY A 366 4.01 -31.75 -13.54
CA GLY A 366 2.67 -31.13 -13.58
C GLY A 366 2.52 -29.99 -12.55
N GLN A 367 3.01 -30.19 -11.34
CA GLN A 367 3.02 -29.14 -10.31
C GLN A 367 3.94 -27.97 -10.70
N MET A 368 5.11 -28.26 -11.22
CA MET A 368 6.08 -27.22 -11.62
C MET A 368 5.52 -26.30 -12.70
N VAL A 369 4.97 -26.83 -13.78
CA VAL A 369 4.39 -25.98 -14.83
C VAL A 369 3.15 -25.24 -14.34
N THR A 370 2.39 -25.80 -13.38
CA THR A 370 1.25 -25.14 -12.76
C THR A 370 1.70 -23.94 -11.92
N PHE A 371 2.78 -24.08 -11.16
CA PHE A 371 3.36 -22.96 -10.42
C PHE A 371 3.84 -21.85 -11.35
N LEU A 372 4.54 -22.19 -12.44
CA LEU A 372 4.98 -21.23 -13.45
C LEU A 372 3.81 -20.51 -14.13
N TRP A 373 2.79 -21.25 -14.55
CA TRP A 373 1.60 -20.69 -15.19
C TRP A 373 0.88 -19.74 -14.26
N ARG A 374 0.71 -20.10 -12.97
CA ARG A 374 0.12 -19.23 -11.97
C ARG A 374 0.98 -17.99 -11.67
N ALA A 375 2.29 -18.16 -11.61
CA ALA A 375 3.22 -17.03 -11.44
C ALA A 375 3.14 -16.05 -12.62
N ALA A 376 2.80 -16.54 -13.82
CA ALA A 376 2.54 -15.71 -15.00
C ALA A 376 1.12 -15.08 -15.02
N GLY A 377 0.33 -15.22 -13.95
CA GLY A 377 -1.03 -14.68 -13.86
C GLY A 377 -2.11 -15.59 -14.44
N SER A 378 -1.83 -16.88 -14.62
CA SER A 378 -2.77 -17.88 -15.14
C SER A 378 -3.39 -17.52 -16.50
N PRO A 379 -2.61 -17.09 -17.51
CA PRO A 379 -3.16 -16.72 -18.80
C PRO A 379 -3.87 -17.89 -19.48
N GLU A 380 -5.04 -17.65 -20.04
CA GLU A 380 -5.79 -18.71 -20.73
C GLU A 380 -5.06 -19.14 -22.01
N PRO A 381 -4.71 -20.43 -22.18
CA PRO A 381 -4.07 -20.91 -23.40
C PRO A 381 -5.06 -20.86 -24.58
N LYS A 382 -4.57 -20.67 -25.79
CA LYS A 382 -5.40 -20.66 -27.01
C LYS A 382 -6.13 -21.96 -27.26
N SER A 383 -5.54 -23.07 -26.81
CA SER A 383 -6.11 -24.41 -26.87
C SER A 383 -5.60 -25.23 -25.69
N THR A 384 -6.42 -26.06 -25.10
CA THR A 384 -6.00 -27.07 -24.10
C THR A 384 -5.50 -28.36 -24.76
N THR A 385 -5.72 -28.52 -26.08
CA THR A 385 -5.26 -29.71 -26.80
C THR A 385 -3.75 -29.63 -27.04
N THR A 386 -3.05 -30.64 -26.62
CA THR A 386 -1.61 -30.83 -26.84
C THR A 386 -1.36 -32.16 -27.53
N ALA A 387 -0.12 -32.39 -28.03
CA ALA A 387 0.28 -33.69 -28.58
C ALA A 387 0.50 -34.78 -27.52
N PHE A 388 0.40 -34.43 -26.22
CA PHE A 388 0.69 -35.33 -25.14
C PHE A 388 -0.51 -36.19 -24.75
N THR A 389 -0.34 -37.50 -24.92
CA THR A 389 -1.42 -38.48 -24.63
C THR A 389 -1.60 -38.78 -23.14
N ASP A 390 -0.63 -38.39 -22.32
CA ASP A 390 -0.60 -38.58 -20.87
C ASP A 390 -1.10 -37.30 -20.09
N VAL A 391 -1.50 -36.28 -20.80
CA VAL A 391 -2.17 -35.09 -20.21
C VAL A 391 -3.67 -35.32 -20.26
N LYS A 392 -4.26 -35.64 -19.10
CA LYS A 392 -5.69 -35.94 -18.99
C LYS A 392 -6.53 -34.66 -19.07
N SER A 393 -7.64 -34.70 -19.81
CA SER A 393 -8.61 -33.62 -19.83
C SER A 393 -9.24 -33.43 -18.45
N GLY A 394 -9.37 -32.18 -18.02
CA GLY A 394 -9.86 -31.81 -16.69
C GLY A 394 -8.83 -31.93 -15.56
N ALA A 395 -7.61 -32.37 -15.84
CA ALA A 395 -6.54 -32.37 -14.84
C ALA A 395 -6.15 -30.95 -14.45
N TYR A 396 -5.79 -30.71 -13.17
CA TYR A 396 -5.43 -29.38 -12.66
C TYR A 396 -4.25 -28.74 -13.41
N TYR A 397 -3.42 -29.51 -14.06
CA TYR A 397 -2.28 -29.07 -14.85
C TYR A 397 -2.56 -28.93 -16.36
N GLU A 398 -3.75 -29.29 -16.84
CA GLU A 398 -4.06 -29.32 -18.28
C GLU A 398 -3.77 -27.96 -18.95
N LYS A 399 -4.37 -26.88 -18.42
CA LYS A 399 -4.16 -25.52 -18.94
C LYS A 399 -2.71 -25.05 -18.81
N ALA A 400 -2.07 -25.39 -17.70
CA ALA A 400 -0.67 -25.04 -17.47
C ALA A 400 0.29 -25.74 -18.45
N VAL A 401 0.03 -27.01 -18.78
CA VAL A 401 0.82 -27.73 -19.79
C VAL A 401 0.59 -27.16 -21.17
N ALA A 402 -0.66 -26.86 -21.55
CA ALA A 402 -0.98 -26.24 -22.82
C ALA A 402 -0.30 -24.87 -22.96
N TRP A 403 -0.37 -24.02 -21.95
CA TRP A 403 0.34 -22.75 -21.88
C TRP A 403 1.87 -22.93 -22.00
N ALA A 404 2.42 -23.92 -21.32
CA ALA A 404 3.86 -24.19 -21.35
C ALA A 404 4.34 -24.63 -22.73
N VAL A 405 3.53 -25.39 -23.48
CA VAL A 405 3.79 -25.75 -24.88
C VAL A 405 3.73 -24.51 -25.77
N GLU A 406 2.65 -23.73 -25.65
CA GLU A 406 2.41 -22.53 -26.46
C GLU A 406 3.54 -21.48 -26.32
N ASN A 407 4.10 -21.38 -25.10
CA ASN A 407 5.18 -20.42 -24.78
C ASN A 407 6.58 -21.04 -24.84
N ASN A 408 6.73 -22.22 -25.46
CA ASN A 408 8.00 -22.93 -25.61
C ASN A 408 8.72 -23.23 -24.29
N VAL A 409 7.99 -23.29 -23.17
CA VAL A 409 8.54 -23.65 -21.85
C VAL A 409 8.89 -25.14 -21.83
N THR A 410 8.07 -25.96 -22.47
CA THR A 410 8.30 -27.42 -22.57
C THR A 410 8.05 -27.95 -23.97
N THR A 411 8.77 -29.02 -24.32
CA THR A 411 8.54 -29.86 -25.51
C THR A 411 8.13 -31.27 -25.13
N GLY A 412 7.86 -31.54 -23.85
CA GLY A 412 7.56 -32.85 -23.31
C GLY A 412 8.80 -33.64 -22.89
N THR A 413 8.59 -34.88 -22.48
CA THR A 413 9.64 -35.91 -22.27
C THR A 413 9.85 -36.73 -23.52
N SER A 414 8.86 -36.75 -24.41
CA SER A 414 8.91 -37.22 -25.79
C SER A 414 7.98 -36.37 -26.65
N SER A 415 7.87 -36.68 -27.93
CA SER A 415 6.91 -36.01 -28.84
C SER A 415 5.44 -36.21 -28.44
N THR A 416 5.13 -37.24 -27.66
CA THR A 416 3.75 -37.63 -27.29
C THR A 416 3.52 -37.73 -25.78
N THR A 417 4.52 -37.45 -24.95
CA THR A 417 4.41 -37.53 -23.49
C THR A 417 4.98 -36.30 -22.80
N PHE A 418 4.28 -35.82 -21.77
CA PHE A 418 4.71 -34.78 -20.86
C PHE A 418 5.28 -35.32 -19.55
N SER A 419 4.80 -36.48 -19.13
CA SER A 419 5.09 -37.14 -17.86
C SER A 419 4.73 -36.28 -16.63
N PRO A 420 3.44 -35.88 -16.45
CA PRO A 420 3.01 -34.90 -15.44
C PRO A 420 3.31 -35.37 -14.01
N ASP A 421 3.26 -36.67 -13.77
CA ASP A 421 3.42 -37.26 -12.43
C ASP A 421 4.89 -37.62 -12.10
N ALA A 422 5.81 -37.48 -13.06
CA ALA A 422 7.23 -37.68 -12.82
C ALA A 422 7.81 -36.49 -12.02
N SER A 423 8.74 -36.80 -11.10
CA SER A 423 9.51 -35.78 -10.40
C SER A 423 10.22 -34.83 -11.38
N VAL A 424 10.25 -33.56 -11.09
CA VAL A 424 11.05 -32.60 -11.84
C VAL A 424 12.47 -32.55 -11.24
N THR A 425 13.49 -32.68 -12.08
CA THR A 425 14.85 -32.50 -11.62
C THR A 425 15.23 -31.02 -11.51
N ARG A 426 16.31 -30.73 -10.75
CA ARG A 426 16.79 -29.34 -10.60
C ARG A 426 17.19 -28.75 -11.95
N GLY A 427 17.83 -29.51 -12.84
CA GLY A 427 18.15 -29.05 -14.20
C GLY A 427 16.92 -28.77 -15.05
N GLN A 428 15.88 -29.59 -14.94
CA GLN A 428 14.59 -29.34 -15.62
C GLN A 428 13.88 -28.11 -15.05
N SER A 429 13.90 -27.95 -13.72
CA SER A 429 13.27 -26.83 -13.04
C SER A 429 13.80 -25.46 -13.51
N VAL A 430 15.12 -25.26 -13.48
CA VAL A 430 15.71 -24.02 -13.96
C VAL A 430 15.53 -23.83 -15.48
N THR A 431 15.48 -24.94 -16.26
CA THR A 431 15.21 -24.86 -17.70
C THR A 431 13.79 -24.37 -18.00
N PHE A 432 12.79 -24.82 -17.25
CA PHE A 432 11.42 -24.34 -17.38
C PHE A 432 11.33 -22.85 -17.05
N GLN A 433 11.96 -22.41 -15.96
CA GLN A 433 11.97 -21.01 -15.55
C GLN A 433 12.70 -20.12 -16.58
N TRP A 434 13.87 -20.53 -17.02
CA TRP A 434 14.64 -19.82 -18.04
C TRP A 434 13.86 -19.64 -19.35
N ARG A 435 13.20 -20.71 -19.81
CA ARG A 435 12.34 -20.67 -21.01
C ARG A 435 11.11 -19.78 -20.80
N ALA A 436 10.48 -19.84 -19.63
CA ALA A 436 9.35 -18.98 -19.28
C ALA A 436 9.76 -17.49 -19.27
N ALA A 437 11.01 -17.19 -18.93
CA ALA A 437 11.59 -15.85 -19.01
C ALA A 437 12.02 -15.44 -20.44
N GLY A 438 11.68 -16.23 -21.48
CA GLY A 438 12.06 -15.96 -22.87
C GLY A 438 13.44 -16.45 -23.26
N ALA A 439 14.02 -17.36 -22.49
CA ALA A 439 15.35 -17.97 -22.71
C ALA A 439 16.46 -16.92 -22.94
N PRO A 440 16.63 -15.92 -22.08
CA PRO A 440 17.60 -14.85 -22.28
C PRO A 440 19.02 -15.42 -22.33
N LYS A 441 19.88 -14.80 -23.15
CA LYS A 441 21.29 -15.19 -23.23
C LYS A 441 21.96 -14.94 -21.87
N ALA A 442 22.55 -15.99 -21.31
CA ALA A 442 23.37 -15.87 -20.11
C ALA A 442 24.83 -15.62 -20.47
N GLU A 443 25.50 -14.75 -19.72
CA GLU A 443 26.90 -14.43 -19.92
C GLU A 443 27.78 -15.19 -18.91
N GLY A 444 29.01 -15.48 -19.32
CA GLY A 444 29.99 -16.20 -18.50
C GLY A 444 29.83 -17.71 -18.56
N THR A 445 30.55 -18.40 -17.65
CA THR A 445 30.51 -19.85 -17.45
C THR A 445 30.20 -20.13 -16.00
N ASN A 446 29.35 -21.13 -15.74
CA ASN A 446 29.08 -21.52 -14.37
C ASN A 446 30.28 -22.28 -13.75
N ALA A 447 30.42 -22.21 -12.43
CA ALA A 447 31.49 -22.81 -11.68
C ALA A 447 31.22 -24.28 -11.29
N PHE A 448 30.09 -24.87 -11.72
CA PHE A 448 29.66 -26.20 -11.27
C PHE A 448 30.30 -27.30 -12.09
N ALA A 449 31.09 -28.12 -11.45
CA ALA A 449 31.79 -29.21 -12.08
C ALA A 449 30.86 -30.32 -12.61
N ASP A 450 29.64 -30.42 -12.09
CA ASP A 450 28.63 -31.41 -12.47
C ASP A 450 27.65 -30.91 -13.55
N VAL A 451 27.91 -29.71 -14.14
CA VAL A 451 27.14 -29.15 -15.25
C VAL A 451 27.97 -29.16 -16.53
N SER A 452 27.73 -30.16 -17.36
CA SER A 452 28.39 -30.24 -18.68
C SER A 452 27.95 -29.09 -19.58
N ALA A 453 28.89 -28.47 -20.31
CA ALA A 453 28.62 -27.38 -21.24
C ALA A 453 27.62 -27.77 -22.34
N ASN A 454 27.52 -29.03 -22.71
CA ASN A 454 26.63 -29.59 -23.72
C ASN A 454 25.28 -30.06 -23.14
N ALA A 455 25.05 -29.96 -21.82
CA ALA A 455 23.78 -30.36 -21.23
C ALA A 455 22.66 -29.42 -21.64
N PHE A 456 21.45 -29.95 -21.84
CA PHE A 456 20.28 -29.13 -22.24
C PHE A 456 19.94 -28.01 -21.22
N TYR A 457 20.36 -28.18 -19.98
CA TYR A 457 20.15 -27.22 -18.89
C TYR A 457 21.34 -26.25 -18.67
N ALA A 458 22.43 -26.39 -19.42
CA ALA A 458 23.66 -25.62 -19.15
C ALA A 458 23.43 -24.08 -19.18
N SER A 459 22.76 -23.58 -20.24
CA SER A 459 22.42 -22.16 -20.36
C SER A 459 21.42 -21.71 -19.30
N ALA A 460 20.47 -22.56 -18.94
CA ALA A 460 19.49 -22.28 -17.89
C ALA A 460 20.13 -22.19 -16.49
N VAL A 461 21.10 -23.07 -16.19
CA VAL A 461 21.86 -23.03 -14.96
C VAL A 461 22.68 -21.74 -14.88
N GLN A 462 23.36 -21.38 -15.97
CA GLN A 462 24.12 -20.12 -16.03
C GLN A 462 23.21 -18.89 -15.80
N TRP A 463 22.05 -18.85 -16.48
CA TRP A 463 21.06 -17.80 -16.27
C TRP A 463 20.59 -17.77 -14.80
N ALA A 464 20.28 -18.92 -14.21
CA ALA A 464 19.80 -19.00 -12.83
C ALA A 464 20.84 -18.51 -11.80
N VAL A 465 22.13 -18.72 -12.08
CA VAL A 465 23.23 -18.13 -11.28
C VAL A 465 23.31 -16.63 -11.44
N ASN A 466 23.31 -16.14 -12.68
CA ASN A 466 23.40 -14.69 -12.97
C ASN A 466 22.20 -13.91 -12.41
N ALA A 467 21.02 -14.51 -12.47
CA ALA A 467 19.80 -13.95 -11.93
C ALA A 467 19.66 -14.16 -10.39
N GLY A 468 20.62 -14.77 -9.72
CA GLY A 468 20.54 -15.03 -8.28
C GLY A 468 19.46 -16.03 -7.86
N VAL A 469 18.88 -16.77 -8.81
CA VAL A 469 17.85 -17.79 -8.56
C VAL A 469 18.43 -18.95 -7.75
N THR A 470 19.68 -19.31 -8.03
CA THR A 470 20.40 -20.38 -7.33
C THR A 470 21.87 -20.06 -7.13
N THR A 471 22.44 -20.60 -6.06
CA THR A 471 23.88 -20.63 -5.77
C THR A 471 24.47 -22.04 -5.84
N GLY A 472 23.70 -23.00 -6.33
CA GLY A 472 24.06 -24.40 -6.34
C GLY A 472 23.63 -25.17 -5.10
N THR A 473 24.03 -26.44 -5.00
CA THR A 473 23.94 -27.26 -3.78
C THR A 473 25.21 -27.19 -2.95
N SER A 474 26.30 -26.75 -3.59
CA SER A 474 27.54 -26.33 -2.98
C SER A 474 28.20 -25.25 -3.86
N ALA A 475 29.35 -24.76 -3.47
CA ALA A 475 30.13 -23.80 -4.29
C ALA A 475 30.54 -24.36 -5.66
N THR A 476 30.62 -25.71 -5.81
CA THR A 476 31.12 -26.38 -7.02
C THR A 476 30.12 -27.38 -7.62
N THR A 477 28.93 -27.54 -7.05
CA THR A 477 27.91 -28.49 -7.53
C THR A 477 26.53 -27.83 -7.63
N PHE A 478 25.82 -28.13 -8.70
CA PHE A 478 24.43 -27.76 -8.91
C PHE A 478 23.45 -28.89 -8.64
N SER A 479 23.91 -30.16 -8.78
CA SER A 479 23.12 -31.38 -8.68
C SER A 479 21.94 -31.44 -9.67
N PRO A 480 22.20 -31.31 -11.01
CA PRO A 480 21.15 -31.15 -12.01
C PRO A 480 20.17 -32.31 -12.09
N ASN A 481 20.60 -33.51 -11.76
CA ASN A 481 19.81 -34.75 -11.84
C ASN A 481 19.04 -35.05 -10.54
N SER A 482 19.26 -34.31 -9.48
CA SER A 482 18.52 -34.49 -8.22
C SER A 482 17.09 -33.96 -8.36
N ASP A 483 16.14 -34.67 -7.77
CA ASP A 483 14.76 -34.20 -7.67
C ASP A 483 14.70 -32.85 -6.97
N CYS A 484 13.82 -32.01 -7.46
CA CYS A 484 13.57 -30.68 -6.86
C CYS A 484 12.39 -30.77 -5.91
N THR A 485 12.56 -30.29 -4.67
CA THR A 485 11.48 -30.30 -3.70
C THR A 485 10.54 -29.11 -3.96
N ARG A 486 9.32 -29.18 -3.43
CA ARG A 486 8.33 -28.10 -3.52
C ARG A 486 8.87 -26.79 -2.92
N ALA A 487 9.58 -26.87 -1.79
CA ALA A 487 10.24 -25.71 -1.18
C ALA A 487 11.29 -25.07 -2.08
N GLN A 488 12.12 -25.89 -2.74
CA GLN A 488 13.12 -25.39 -3.69
C GLN A 488 12.48 -24.73 -4.90
N ILE A 489 11.39 -25.27 -5.43
CA ILE A 489 10.69 -24.69 -6.57
C ILE A 489 10.15 -23.30 -6.23
N VAL A 490 9.39 -23.16 -5.14
CA VAL A 490 8.85 -21.83 -4.77
C VAL A 490 9.95 -20.84 -4.44
N THR A 491 11.07 -21.29 -3.85
CA THR A 491 12.23 -20.42 -3.58
C THR A 491 12.89 -19.95 -4.88
N PHE A 492 13.02 -20.79 -5.89
CA PHE A 492 13.54 -20.40 -7.19
C PHE A 492 12.63 -19.39 -7.89
N LEU A 493 11.30 -19.62 -7.85
CA LEU A 493 10.31 -18.70 -8.42
C LEU A 493 10.31 -17.35 -7.70
N PHE A 494 10.37 -17.37 -6.38
CA PHE A 494 10.43 -16.16 -5.56
C PHE A 494 11.66 -15.32 -5.90
N ARG A 495 12.84 -15.92 -5.90
CA ARG A 495 14.10 -15.24 -6.23
C ARG A 495 14.13 -14.71 -7.68
N ALA A 496 13.48 -15.40 -8.62
CA ALA A 496 13.36 -14.93 -9.98
C ALA A 496 12.41 -13.72 -10.12
N ALA A 497 11.41 -13.62 -9.24
CA ALA A 497 10.42 -12.54 -9.24
C ALA A 497 10.90 -11.26 -8.55
N GLU A 498 11.93 -11.36 -7.69
CA GLU A 498 12.53 -10.19 -6.99
C GLU A 498 13.54 -9.41 -7.86
N LYS A 499 13.73 -9.80 -9.10
CA LYS A 499 14.66 -9.18 -10.06
C LYS A 499 13.88 -8.45 -11.16
#